data_00bdffca0c48f98a35929a26ab951e37
#
_entry.id   00bdffca0c48f98a35929a26ab951e37
#
_cell.length_a   1.000
_cell.length_b   1.000
_cell.length_c   1.000
_cell.angle_alpha   90.00
_cell.angle_beta   90.00
_cell.angle_gamma   90.00
#
_symmetry.space_group_name_H-M   'P 1'
#
loop_
_entity.id
_entity.type
_entity.pdbx_description
1 polymer ?
#
loop_
_entity_poly.entity_id
_entity_poly.type
_entity_poly.pdbx_seq_one_letter_code
_entity_poly.pdbx_strand_id
1 'polypeptide(L)'
;ISPLPGPYTRPAYWEQLDEREQALHKIRGLQQIHQLWIFCGATAALAQGLSVSRSLYEPYTIADEHGTRDLLGGVVSTRHTTGDRPVFIDGVSCTPLLRTLFDCARWLNLREATVVLDSALRQGLVTKEEMITDFESRKAGYRGVKKAIAAARFADGRAQNGG
;
A
#
# COMPACT_ATOMS: atom_id res chain seq x y z
N ILE A 1 23.35 -8.55 -9.14
CA ILE A 1 23.54 -7.37 -8.31
C ILE A 1 22.36 -7.20 -7.35
N SER A 2 22.68 -6.92 -6.13
CA SER A 2 21.62 -6.62 -5.18
C SER A 2 21.03 -5.26 -5.53
N PRO A 3 19.72 -5.16 -5.81
CA PRO A 3 19.12 -3.90 -6.19
C PRO A 3 19.13 -2.87 -5.07
N LEU A 4 19.24 -3.32 -3.83
CA LEU A 4 19.24 -2.44 -2.68
C LEU A 4 20.29 -2.92 -1.69
N PRO A 5 20.96 -1.98 -0.99
CA PRO A 5 21.72 -2.38 0.18
C PRO A 5 20.76 -2.96 1.20
N GLY A 6 21.25 -3.68 2.17
CA GLY A 6 20.37 -4.28 3.16
C GLY A 6 20.39 -5.78 3.05
N PRO A 7 19.29 -6.51 3.19
CA PRO A 7 19.35 -7.95 3.22
C PRO A 7 20.09 -8.45 1.99
N TYR A 8 21.09 -9.23 2.24
CA TYR A 8 21.93 -9.69 1.16
C TYR A 8 21.19 -10.74 0.34
N THR A 9 20.99 -10.46 -0.93
CA THR A 9 20.28 -11.37 -1.83
C THR A 9 21.21 -11.76 -2.97
N ARG A 10 21.46 -13.05 -3.09
CA ARG A 10 22.29 -13.56 -4.17
C ARG A 10 21.52 -13.49 -5.49
N PRO A 11 22.20 -13.20 -6.62
CA PRO A 11 21.48 -13.11 -7.90
C PRO A 11 20.65 -14.34 -8.24
N ALA A 12 21.18 -15.55 -8.00
CA ALA A 12 20.43 -16.76 -8.32
C ALA A 12 19.14 -16.87 -7.50
N TYR A 13 19.22 -16.53 -6.22
CA TYR A 13 18.03 -16.54 -5.36
C TYR A 13 17.05 -15.48 -5.82
N TRP A 14 17.54 -14.29 -6.15
CA TRP A 14 16.72 -13.18 -6.62
C TRP A 14 15.91 -13.58 -7.85
N GLU A 15 16.54 -14.26 -8.79
CA GLU A 15 15.86 -14.66 -10.02
C GLU A 15 14.76 -15.69 -9.80
N GLN A 16 14.82 -16.44 -8.69
CA GLN A 16 13.79 -17.41 -8.36
C GLN A 16 12.54 -16.79 -7.76
N LEU A 17 12.61 -15.53 -7.33
CA LEU A 17 11.48 -14.85 -6.73
C LEU A 17 10.56 -14.29 -7.81
N ASP A 18 9.25 -14.34 -7.58
CA ASP A 18 8.33 -13.65 -8.47
C ASP A 18 8.41 -12.13 -8.21
N GLU A 19 7.76 -11.36 -9.06
CA GLU A 19 7.84 -9.90 -8.97
C GLU A 19 7.33 -9.35 -7.65
N ARG A 20 6.29 -9.98 -7.10
CA ARG A 20 5.76 -9.55 -5.80
C ARG A 20 6.77 -9.77 -4.70
N GLU A 21 7.39 -10.94 -4.69
CA GLU A 21 8.41 -11.25 -3.68
C GLU A 21 9.61 -10.34 -3.82
N GLN A 22 10.00 -10.03 -5.05
CA GLN A 22 11.09 -9.08 -5.29
C GLN A 22 10.75 -7.70 -4.74
N ALA A 23 9.51 -7.24 -4.95
CA ALA A 23 9.08 -5.96 -4.42
C ALA A 23 9.11 -5.95 -2.90
N LEU A 24 8.65 -7.03 -2.26
CA LEU A 24 8.67 -7.12 -0.80
C LEU A 24 10.08 -7.12 -0.25
N HIS A 25 11.00 -7.78 -0.93
CA HIS A 25 12.42 -7.73 -0.54
C HIS A 25 12.97 -6.31 -0.59
N LYS A 26 12.65 -5.59 -1.64
CA LYS A 26 13.10 -4.20 -1.78
C LYS A 26 12.53 -3.31 -0.69
N ILE A 27 11.24 -3.51 -0.38
CA ILE A 27 10.59 -2.74 0.69
C ILE A 27 11.29 -2.99 2.02
N ARG A 28 11.57 -4.24 2.33
CA ARG A 28 12.28 -4.58 3.58
C ARG A 28 13.68 -4.00 3.61
N GLY A 29 14.37 -4.00 2.47
CA GLY A 29 15.70 -3.41 2.37
C GLY A 29 15.68 -1.91 2.62
N LEU A 30 14.70 -1.22 2.03
CA LEU A 30 14.53 0.21 2.25
C LEU A 30 14.22 0.50 3.72
N GLN A 31 13.38 -0.33 4.34
CA GLN A 31 13.05 -0.15 5.76
C GLN A 31 14.27 -0.29 6.65
N GLN A 32 15.16 -1.22 6.35
CA GLN A 32 16.37 -1.40 7.16
C GLN A 32 17.28 -0.18 7.10
N ILE A 33 17.33 0.45 5.94
CA ILE A 33 18.16 1.66 5.76
C ILE A 33 17.47 2.88 6.34
N HIS A 34 16.15 2.97 6.18
CA HIS A 34 15.35 4.11 6.59
C HIS A 34 14.35 3.67 7.65
N GLN A 35 14.85 3.48 8.86
CA GLN A 35 14.09 2.86 9.94
C GLN A 35 12.86 3.67 10.39
N LEU A 36 12.84 4.96 10.11
CA LEU A 36 11.72 5.81 10.50
C LEU A 36 10.66 5.95 9.39
N TRP A 37 10.91 5.38 8.22
CA TRP A 37 9.93 5.45 7.15
C TRP A 37 8.69 4.65 7.49
N ILE A 38 7.54 5.18 7.09
CA ILE A 38 6.24 4.51 7.22
C ILE A 38 5.68 4.40 5.81
N PHE A 39 5.54 3.18 5.32
CA PHE A 39 4.99 2.96 3.99
C PHE A 39 3.47 3.15 4.02
N CYS A 40 2.91 3.64 2.93
CA CYS A 40 1.48 3.88 2.84
C CYS A 40 0.98 3.57 1.44
N GLY A 41 -0.34 3.69 1.23
CA GLY A 41 -0.96 3.47 -0.07
C GLY A 41 -0.73 2.07 -0.61
N ALA A 42 -0.45 1.98 -1.92
CA ALA A 42 -0.27 0.68 -2.57
C ALA A 42 0.90 -0.11 -1.99
N THR A 43 1.97 0.58 -1.56
CA THR A 43 3.11 -0.09 -0.94
C THR A 43 2.71 -0.75 0.37
N ALA A 44 1.94 -0.06 1.20
CA ALA A 44 1.44 -0.64 2.44
C ALA A 44 0.49 -1.81 2.16
N ALA A 45 -0.35 -1.69 1.13
CA ALA A 45 -1.24 -2.78 0.73
C ALA A 45 -0.44 -4.02 0.35
N LEU A 46 0.62 -3.83 -0.42
CA LEU A 46 1.48 -4.92 -0.83
C LEU A 46 2.12 -5.59 0.38
N ALA A 47 2.63 -4.78 1.32
CA ALA A 47 3.26 -5.31 2.54
C ALA A 47 2.28 -6.07 3.42
N GLN A 48 1.00 -5.74 3.36
CA GLN A 48 -0.03 -6.39 4.16
C GLN A 48 -0.65 -7.62 3.49
N GLY A 49 -0.14 -8.01 2.34
CA GLY A 49 -0.63 -9.22 1.67
C GLY A 49 -1.83 -9.01 0.78
N LEU A 50 -2.17 -7.78 0.48
CA LEU A 50 -3.29 -7.49 -0.42
C LEU A 50 -2.85 -7.57 -1.87
N SER A 51 -3.80 -7.87 -2.77
CA SER A 51 -3.54 -7.83 -4.20
C SER A 51 -3.37 -6.39 -4.65
N VAL A 52 -2.34 -6.14 -5.43
CA VAL A 52 -2.00 -4.81 -5.94
C VAL A 52 -1.62 -4.98 -7.41
N SER A 53 -2.13 -4.11 -8.27
CA SER A 53 -1.77 -4.13 -9.68
C SER A 53 -0.27 -3.95 -9.83
N ARG A 54 0.34 -4.75 -10.70
CA ARG A 54 1.79 -4.76 -10.87
C ARG A 54 2.37 -3.38 -11.20
N SER A 55 1.63 -2.59 -11.95
CA SER A 55 2.07 -1.24 -12.32
C SER A 55 2.23 -0.32 -11.11
N LEU A 56 1.69 -0.71 -9.94
CA LEU A 56 1.76 0.08 -8.72
C LEU A 56 2.87 -0.37 -7.78
N TYR A 57 3.68 -1.35 -8.17
CA TYR A 57 4.78 -1.81 -7.31
C TYR A 57 5.81 -0.70 -7.10
N GLU A 58 6.01 0.15 -8.08
CA GLU A 58 6.90 1.30 -7.96
C GLU A 58 6.18 2.54 -8.50
N PRO A 59 6.45 3.72 -7.97
CA PRO A 59 7.39 3.98 -6.88
C PRO A 59 6.83 3.52 -5.53
N TYR A 60 7.73 3.23 -4.60
CA TYR A 60 7.32 2.88 -3.24
C TYR A 60 6.87 4.15 -2.54
N THR A 61 5.71 4.09 -1.88
CA THR A 61 5.09 5.27 -1.30
C THR A 61 5.27 5.29 0.21
N ILE A 62 5.80 6.41 0.71
CA ILE A 62 5.97 6.60 2.15
C ILE A 62 5.19 7.81 2.63
N ALA A 63 4.85 7.80 3.89
CA ALA A 63 4.20 8.93 4.55
C ALA A 63 5.22 10.01 4.87
N ASP A 64 4.85 11.28 4.62
CA ASP A 64 5.71 12.41 4.91
C ASP A 64 4.83 13.57 5.35
N GLU A 65 5.17 14.16 6.48
CA GLU A 65 4.41 15.29 7.03
C GLU A 65 4.57 16.57 6.19
N HIS A 66 5.65 16.67 5.44
CA HIS A 66 6.00 17.90 4.76
C HIS A 66 5.57 17.96 3.31
N GLY A 67 4.80 16.97 2.85
CA GLY A 67 4.25 17.01 1.52
C GLY A 67 4.86 16.00 0.59
N THR A 68 4.76 16.25 -0.69
CA THR A 68 5.11 15.28 -1.71
C THR A 68 6.37 15.71 -2.44
N ARG A 69 7.31 14.81 -2.54
CA ARG A 69 8.46 14.94 -3.44
C ARG A 69 9.06 13.57 -3.65
N ASP A 70 9.65 13.40 -4.79
CA ASP A 70 10.28 12.14 -5.10
C ASP A 70 11.64 12.05 -4.45
N LEU A 71 11.92 10.90 -3.89
CA LEU A 71 13.20 10.57 -3.30
C LEU A 71 13.84 9.46 -4.11
N LEU A 72 15.14 9.34 -4.03
CA LEU A 72 15.89 8.26 -4.68
C LEU A 72 15.58 8.14 -6.18
N GLY A 73 15.58 9.28 -6.88
CA GLY A 73 15.44 9.29 -8.32
C GLY A 73 14.12 8.73 -8.84
N GLY A 74 13.04 8.98 -8.14
CA GLY A 74 11.72 8.50 -8.56
C GLY A 74 11.38 7.10 -8.11
N VAL A 75 12.27 6.43 -7.40
CA VAL A 75 11.99 5.10 -6.85
C VAL A 75 11.06 5.17 -5.66
N VAL A 76 11.11 6.27 -4.90
CA VAL A 76 10.27 6.47 -3.74
C VAL A 76 9.51 7.78 -3.91
N SER A 77 8.22 7.74 -3.63
CA SER A 77 7.39 8.93 -3.65
C SER A 77 6.83 9.16 -2.25
N THR A 78 6.55 10.41 -1.91
CA THR A 78 6.03 10.74 -0.59
C THR A 78 4.60 11.24 -0.69
N ARG A 79 3.83 10.98 0.36
CA ARG A 79 2.46 11.46 0.50
C ARG A 79 2.29 12.08 1.88
N HIS A 80 1.55 13.16 1.92
CA HIS A 80 1.21 13.79 3.20
C HIS A 80 0.15 12.93 3.88
N THR A 81 0.50 12.29 4.97
CA THR A 81 -0.46 11.52 5.75
C THR A 81 -0.26 11.78 7.24
N THR A 82 -1.36 11.83 7.97
CA THR A 82 -1.34 12.01 9.41
C THR A 82 -2.50 11.23 10.01
N GLY A 83 -2.49 11.09 11.30
CA GLY A 83 -3.64 10.65 12.06
C GLY A 83 -3.64 9.20 12.51
N ASP A 84 -3.29 8.28 11.65
CA ASP A 84 -3.34 6.87 12.01
C ASP A 84 -2.00 6.40 12.52
N ARG A 85 -2.04 5.60 13.60
CA ARG A 85 -0.82 5.05 14.17
C ARG A 85 -0.31 3.91 13.29
N PRO A 86 0.98 3.91 12.92
CA PRO A 86 1.50 2.86 12.05
C PRO A 86 1.51 1.50 12.75
N VAL A 87 1.49 0.44 11.94
CA VAL A 87 1.65 -0.93 12.40
C VAL A 87 2.94 -1.51 11.83
N PHE A 88 3.43 -2.57 12.43
CA PHE A 88 4.67 -3.21 12.01
C PHE A 88 4.35 -4.65 11.58
N ILE A 89 4.58 -4.96 10.32
CA ILE A 89 4.23 -6.26 9.72
C ILE A 89 5.43 -6.79 8.95
N ASP A 90 5.90 -7.97 9.32
CA ASP A 90 7.01 -8.65 8.63
C ASP A 90 8.21 -7.74 8.36
N GLY A 91 8.57 -6.95 9.37
CA GLY A 91 9.72 -6.07 9.28
C GLY A 91 9.44 -4.74 8.57
N VAL A 92 8.19 -4.44 8.27
CA VAL A 92 7.81 -3.22 7.55
C VAL A 92 6.84 -2.40 8.39
N SER A 93 7.18 -1.12 8.59
CA SER A 93 6.30 -0.16 9.25
C SER A 93 5.39 0.47 8.19
N CYS A 94 4.10 0.37 8.39
CA CYS A 94 3.16 0.86 7.39
C CYS A 94 1.87 1.37 8.05
N THR A 95 1.03 2.04 7.26
CA THR A 95 -0.28 2.47 7.74
C THR A 95 -1.13 1.25 8.06
N PRO A 96 -2.04 1.35 9.05
CA PRO A 96 -2.92 0.21 9.39
C PRO A 96 -3.91 -0.08 8.26
N LEU A 97 -4.52 -1.25 8.33
CA LEU A 97 -5.32 -1.77 7.21
C LEU A 97 -6.36 -0.78 6.69
N LEU A 98 -7.26 -0.30 7.54
CA LEU A 98 -8.33 0.58 7.08
C LEU A 98 -7.80 1.89 6.49
N ARG A 99 -6.73 2.46 7.07
CA ARG A 99 -6.10 3.64 6.50
C ARG A 99 -5.49 3.32 5.13
N THR A 100 -4.85 2.16 5.01
CA THR A 100 -4.26 1.72 3.75
C THR A 100 -5.34 1.59 2.68
N LEU A 101 -6.48 0.97 3.02
CA LEU A 101 -7.59 0.83 2.08
C LEU A 101 -8.15 2.19 1.68
N PHE A 102 -8.29 3.10 2.64
CA PHE A 102 -8.76 4.44 2.37
C PHE A 102 -7.81 5.18 1.40
N ASP A 103 -6.53 5.11 1.65
CA ASP A 103 -5.54 5.78 0.79
C ASP A 103 -5.55 5.19 -0.62
N CYS A 104 -5.63 3.87 -0.75
CA CYS A 104 -5.75 3.25 -2.07
C CYS A 104 -7.04 3.67 -2.77
N ALA A 105 -8.14 3.71 -2.04
CA ALA A 105 -9.43 4.07 -2.63
C ALA A 105 -9.46 5.51 -3.13
N ARG A 106 -8.78 6.42 -2.43
CA ARG A 106 -8.80 7.84 -2.81
C ARG A 106 -7.69 8.24 -3.79
N TRP A 107 -6.56 7.54 -3.79
CA TRP A 107 -5.41 7.92 -4.63
C TRP A 107 -5.36 7.19 -5.97
N LEU A 108 -5.85 5.96 -6.04
CA LEU A 108 -5.76 5.14 -7.24
C LEU A 108 -7.00 5.33 -8.10
N ASN A 109 -6.90 4.93 -9.38
CA ASN A 109 -8.11 4.91 -10.20
C ASN A 109 -9.03 3.79 -9.72
N LEU A 110 -10.28 3.78 -10.19
CA LEU A 110 -11.28 2.84 -9.70
C LEU A 110 -10.85 1.39 -9.90
N ARG A 111 -10.28 1.07 -11.04
CA ARG A 111 -9.84 -0.30 -11.34
C ARG A 111 -8.76 -0.76 -10.36
N GLU A 112 -7.75 0.08 -10.18
CA GLU A 112 -6.64 -0.24 -9.28
C GLU A 112 -7.09 -0.33 -7.83
N ALA A 113 -7.96 0.58 -7.42
CA ALA A 113 -8.50 0.59 -6.07
C ALA A 113 -9.34 -0.66 -5.82
N THR A 114 -10.16 -1.05 -6.80
CA THR A 114 -11.03 -2.22 -6.66
C THR A 114 -10.22 -3.49 -6.41
N VAL A 115 -9.09 -3.65 -7.09
CA VAL A 115 -8.22 -4.82 -6.86
C VAL A 115 -7.82 -4.92 -5.39
N VAL A 116 -7.41 -3.81 -4.80
CA VAL A 116 -6.97 -3.79 -3.41
C VAL A 116 -8.15 -4.05 -2.47
N LEU A 117 -9.26 -3.34 -2.67
CA LEU A 117 -10.41 -3.45 -1.77
C LEU A 117 -11.05 -4.83 -1.83
N ASP A 118 -11.20 -5.38 -3.04
CA ASP A 118 -11.75 -6.73 -3.20
C ASP A 118 -10.87 -7.77 -2.53
N SER A 119 -9.56 -7.58 -2.58
CA SER A 119 -8.63 -8.48 -1.94
C SER A 119 -8.86 -8.52 -0.43
N ALA A 120 -9.03 -7.36 0.19
CA ALA A 120 -9.29 -7.29 1.63
C ALA A 120 -10.61 -7.94 1.99
N LEU A 121 -11.65 -7.70 1.20
CA LEU A 121 -12.96 -8.33 1.41
C LEU A 121 -12.90 -9.83 1.24
N ARG A 122 -12.26 -10.29 0.18
CA ARG A 122 -12.15 -11.72 -0.13
C ARG A 122 -11.38 -12.48 0.94
N GLN A 123 -10.34 -11.84 1.50
CA GLN A 123 -9.56 -12.46 2.56
C GLN A 123 -10.25 -12.40 3.93
N GLY A 124 -11.40 -11.74 4.01
CA GLY A 124 -12.12 -11.63 5.27
C GLY A 124 -11.49 -10.70 6.28
N LEU A 125 -10.61 -9.81 5.83
CA LEU A 125 -9.92 -8.88 6.73
C LEU A 125 -10.82 -7.73 7.18
N VAL A 126 -11.84 -7.43 6.40
CA VAL A 126 -12.75 -6.32 6.65
C VAL A 126 -14.06 -6.62 5.94
N THR A 127 -15.17 -6.11 6.47
CA THR A 127 -16.46 -6.15 5.79
C THR A 127 -16.66 -4.86 5.01
N LYS A 128 -17.58 -4.89 4.06
CA LYS A 128 -17.91 -3.70 3.28
C LYS A 128 -18.46 -2.59 4.17
N GLU A 129 -19.30 -2.96 5.14
CA GLU A 129 -19.87 -2.00 6.09
C GLU A 129 -18.79 -1.33 6.93
N GLU A 130 -17.84 -2.12 7.42
CA GLU A 130 -16.73 -1.58 8.19
C GLU A 130 -15.91 -0.60 7.37
N MET A 131 -15.66 -0.96 6.11
CA MET A 131 -14.88 -0.13 5.21
C MET A 131 -15.57 1.21 4.95
N ILE A 132 -16.86 1.17 4.60
CA ILE A 132 -17.60 2.38 4.32
C ILE A 132 -17.74 3.26 5.56
N THR A 133 -18.00 2.66 6.71
CA THR A 133 -18.09 3.39 7.97
C THR A 133 -16.80 4.10 8.29
N ASP A 134 -15.67 3.42 8.12
CA ASP A 134 -14.37 4.03 8.35
C ASP A 134 -14.13 5.19 7.39
N PHE A 135 -14.41 4.99 6.11
CA PHE A 135 -14.17 6.05 5.12
C PHE A 135 -15.04 7.27 5.40
N GLU A 136 -16.29 7.06 5.80
CA GLU A 136 -17.18 8.16 6.16
C GLU A 136 -16.68 8.92 7.36
N SER A 137 -16.07 8.25 8.31
CA SER A 137 -15.55 8.90 9.51
C SER A 137 -14.39 9.86 9.21
N ARG A 138 -13.81 9.77 8.03
CA ARG A 138 -12.66 10.60 7.65
C ARG A 138 -13.04 11.89 6.95
N LYS A 139 -14.33 12.19 6.81
CA LYS A 139 -14.81 13.36 6.08
C LYS A 139 -14.21 14.69 6.57
N ALA A 140 -14.01 14.82 7.86
CA ALA A 140 -13.61 16.09 8.46
C ALA A 140 -12.13 16.43 8.23
N GLY A 141 -11.29 15.46 7.92
CA GLY A 141 -9.87 15.69 7.88
C GLY A 141 -9.12 15.25 6.64
N TYR A 142 -9.83 14.68 5.65
CA TYR A 142 -9.16 14.07 4.52
C TYR A 142 -9.81 14.43 3.20
N ARG A 143 -8.98 14.51 2.15
CA ARG A 143 -9.47 14.69 0.80
C ARG A 143 -9.78 13.33 0.17
N GLY A 144 -10.70 13.33 -0.80
CA GLY A 144 -10.99 12.15 -1.59
C GLY A 144 -11.95 11.17 -0.92
N VAL A 145 -12.66 11.58 0.13
CA VAL A 145 -13.56 10.69 0.84
C VAL A 145 -14.69 10.20 -0.04
N LYS A 146 -15.29 11.07 -0.86
CA LYS A 146 -16.37 10.66 -1.76
C LYS A 146 -15.89 9.61 -2.75
N LYS A 147 -14.73 9.81 -3.32
CA LYS A 147 -14.13 8.85 -4.25
C LYS A 147 -13.87 7.53 -3.56
N ALA A 148 -13.36 7.57 -2.33
CA ALA A 148 -13.06 6.36 -1.57
C ALA A 148 -14.34 5.58 -1.27
N ILE A 149 -15.40 6.26 -0.86
CA ILE A 149 -16.68 5.62 -0.58
C ILE A 149 -17.27 4.99 -1.84
N ALA A 150 -17.17 5.67 -2.97
CA ALA A 150 -17.66 5.12 -4.24
C ALA A 150 -16.93 3.84 -4.60
N ALA A 151 -15.61 3.81 -4.41
CA ALA A 151 -14.81 2.61 -4.67
C ALA A 151 -15.22 1.49 -3.72
N ALA A 152 -15.45 1.80 -2.45
CA ALA A 152 -15.85 0.79 -1.47
C ALA A 152 -17.23 0.19 -1.82
N ARG A 153 -18.15 1.02 -2.31
CA ARG A 153 -19.46 0.52 -2.72
C ARG A 153 -19.40 -0.36 -3.95
N PHE A 154 -18.46 -0.07 -4.83
CA PHE A 154 -18.26 -0.85 -6.05
C PHE A 154 -17.61 -2.20 -5.77
N ALA A 155 -16.72 -2.27 -4.79
CA ALA A 155 -16.00 -3.50 -4.45
C ALA A 155 -16.95 -4.53 -3.86
N ASP A 156 -16.77 -5.81 -4.18
CA ASP A 156 -17.67 -6.85 -3.69
C ASP A 156 -16.95 -8.11 -3.22
N GLY A 157 -15.64 -8.13 -3.27
CA GLY A 157 -14.86 -9.28 -2.79
C GLY A 157 -14.90 -10.51 -3.68
N ARG A 158 -15.64 -10.46 -4.78
CA ARG A 158 -15.76 -11.58 -5.71
C ARG A 158 -14.90 -11.43 -6.95
N ALA A 159 -14.44 -10.23 -7.22
CA ALA A 159 -13.64 -9.98 -8.41
C ALA A 159 -12.38 -10.83 -8.38
N GLN A 160 -12.03 -11.39 -9.52
CA GLN A 160 -10.75 -12.03 -9.69
C GLN A 160 -9.67 -10.97 -9.61
N ASN A 161 -8.45 -11.38 -9.36
CA ASN A 161 -7.35 -10.44 -9.37
C ASN A 161 -7.40 -9.64 -10.65
N GLY A 162 -7.25 -8.32 -10.51
CA GLY A 162 -7.34 -7.42 -11.63
C GLY A 162 -6.16 -7.51 -12.58
N GLY A 163 -5.59 -8.67 -12.62
CA GLY A 163 -4.52 -8.95 -13.57
C GLY A 163 -5.09 -9.11 -14.94
#